data_9222f7c278efe4f55dfcdd83b771c53d
#
_entry.id   9222f7c278efe4f55dfcdd83b771c53d
#
_cell.length_a   1.000
_cell.length_b   1.000
_cell.length_c   1.000
_cell.angle_alpha   90.00
_cell.angle_beta   90.00
_cell.angle_gamma   90.00
#
_symmetry.space_group_name_H-M   'P 1'
#
loop_
_entity.id
_entity.type
_entity.pdbx_description
1 polymer ?
#
loop_
_entity_poly.entity_id
_entity_poly.type
_entity_poly.pdbx_seq_one_letter_code
_entity_poly.pdbx_strand_id
1 'polypeptide(L)'
;EKKNSSLGKAFQLLKSGEADALVGAGNSGALIVGATIIAGRIKGINRPAFAAVFPGADGYTMLLDSGANVECTPHQLEQFAVLGSVYMEKMFGITSPRVGLANNGTEETKGTDALRETGLSNSMKSPIGDVIAQELEKSGAFDFENGSKEMRNTE
;
A
#
# COMPACT_ATOMS: atom_id res chain seq x y z
N GLU A 1 -8.11 26.08 -0.25
CA GLU A 1 -8.40 24.63 -0.11
C GLU A 1 -9.79 24.44 0.48
N LYS A 2 -10.65 23.69 -0.22
CA LYS A 2 -12.07 23.56 0.12
C LYS A 2 -12.24 22.55 1.26
N LYS A 3 -12.06 22.98 2.49
CA LYS A 3 -12.31 22.18 3.72
C LYS A 3 -13.72 21.55 3.75
N ASN A 4 -14.68 22.15 3.06
CA ASN A 4 -16.08 21.70 2.97
C ASN A 4 -16.40 20.92 1.68
N SER A 5 -15.39 20.35 1.00
CA SER A 5 -15.64 19.44 -0.12
C SER A 5 -16.23 18.11 0.39
N SER A 6 -16.98 17.40 -0.47
CA SER A 6 -17.52 16.07 -0.15
C SER A 6 -16.41 15.11 0.30
N LEU A 7 -15.28 15.11 -0.41
CA LEU A 7 -14.12 14.31 -0.07
C LEU A 7 -13.52 14.68 1.30
N GLY A 8 -13.41 15.98 1.60
CA GLY A 8 -12.93 16.45 2.90
C GLY A 8 -13.83 16.00 4.06
N LYS A 9 -15.16 16.07 3.87
CA LYS A 9 -16.13 15.55 4.84
C LYS A 9 -16.04 14.04 5.00
N ALA A 10 -15.91 13.29 3.90
CA ALA A 10 -15.76 11.85 3.95
C ALA A 10 -14.52 11.42 4.76
N PHE A 11 -13.38 12.09 4.58
CA PHE A 11 -12.18 11.85 5.40
C PHE A 11 -12.36 12.22 6.87
N GLN A 12 -13.19 13.25 7.18
CA GLN A 12 -13.50 13.60 8.57
C GLN A 12 -14.34 12.51 9.24
N LEU A 13 -15.35 11.97 8.56
CA LEU A 13 -16.17 10.85 9.04
C LEU A 13 -15.32 9.59 9.29
N LEU A 14 -14.40 9.28 8.38
CA LEU A 14 -13.44 8.19 8.56
C LEU A 14 -12.57 8.41 9.80
N LYS A 15 -12.06 9.62 9.97
CA LYS A 15 -11.18 9.97 11.11
C LYS A 15 -11.91 9.97 12.45
N SER A 16 -13.21 10.38 12.48
CA SER A 16 -14.02 10.36 13.69
C SER A 16 -14.54 8.97 14.07
N GLY A 17 -14.36 7.95 13.21
CA GLY A 17 -14.90 6.61 13.41
C GLY A 17 -16.40 6.50 13.11
N GLU A 18 -16.99 7.50 12.45
CA GLU A 18 -18.37 7.48 11.98
C GLU A 18 -18.52 6.70 10.65
N ALA A 19 -17.40 6.38 10.00
CA ALA A 19 -17.31 5.54 8.81
C ALA A 19 -16.10 4.61 8.93
N ASP A 20 -16.26 3.36 8.51
CA ASP A 20 -15.22 2.33 8.56
C ASP A 20 -14.30 2.38 7.34
N ALA A 21 -14.80 2.86 6.19
CA ALA A 21 -14.04 2.95 4.96
C ALA A 21 -14.48 4.15 4.11
N LEU A 22 -13.61 4.55 3.18
CA LEU A 22 -13.88 5.58 2.19
C LEU A 22 -13.63 5.04 0.80
N VAL A 23 -14.65 5.11 -0.05
CA VAL A 23 -14.55 4.81 -1.48
C VAL A 23 -14.73 6.11 -2.28
N GLY A 24 -13.81 6.37 -3.19
CA GLY A 24 -13.83 7.60 -3.98
C GLY A 24 -13.45 7.34 -5.44
N ALA A 25 -14.34 7.73 -6.37
CA ALA A 25 -14.08 7.71 -7.81
C ALA A 25 -13.61 9.09 -8.34
N GLY A 26 -13.17 9.97 -7.45
CA GLY A 26 -12.78 11.34 -7.77
C GLY A 26 -11.31 11.49 -8.15
N ASN A 27 -10.77 12.68 -7.90
CA ASN A 27 -9.38 13.00 -8.18
C ASN A 27 -8.44 12.21 -7.26
N SER A 28 -7.59 11.36 -7.83
CA SER A 28 -6.66 10.48 -7.11
C SER A 28 -5.65 11.26 -6.26
N GLY A 29 -5.13 12.39 -6.77
CA GLY A 29 -4.24 13.27 -6.00
C GLY A 29 -4.92 13.84 -4.75
N ALA A 30 -6.19 14.22 -4.85
CA ALA A 30 -6.96 14.70 -3.71
C ALA A 30 -7.21 13.58 -2.67
N LEU A 31 -7.42 12.34 -3.13
CA LEU A 31 -7.53 11.16 -2.26
C LEU A 31 -6.24 10.93 -1.48
N ILE A 32 -5.08 10.92 -2.16
CA ILE A 32 -3.77 10.76 -1.51
C ILE A 32 -3.51 11.86 -0.48
N VAL A 33 -3.75 13.12 -0.85
CA VAL A 33 -3.55 14.26 0.05
C VAL A 33 -4.48 14.16 1.26
N GLY A 34 -5.74 13.82 1.04
CA GLY A 34 -6.72 13.63 2.11
C GLY A 34 -6.36 12.48 3.04
N ALA A 35 -5.98 11.34 2.49
CA ALA A 35 -5.50 10.19 3.26
C ALA A 35 -4.26 10.56 4.09
N THR A 36 -3.28 11.22 3.49
CA THR A 36 -2.03 11.58 4.16
C THR A 36 -2.22 12.59 5.30
N ILE A 37 -3.06 13.63 5.07
CA ILE A 37 -3.18 14.77 6.00
C ILE A 37 -4.26 14.51 7.05
N ILE A 38 -5.38 13.88 6.67
CA ILE A 38 -6.55 13.73 7.54
C ILE A 38 -6.55 12.36 8.24
N ALA A 39 -6.46 11.27 7.49
CA ALA A 39 -6.39 9.92 8.06
C ALA A 39 -5.02 9.65 8.72
N GLY A 40 -3.96 10.15 8.12
CA GLY A 40 -2.59 9.96 8.61
C GLY A 40 -1.83 8.89 7.83
N ARG A 41 -0.54 8.77 8.14
CA ARG A 41 0.35 7.75 7.57
C ARG A 41 0.74 6.74 8.62
N ILE A 42 1.00 5.53 8.20
CA ILE A 42 1.62 4.50 9.03
C ILE A 42 2.99 5.02 9.48
N LYS A 43 3.31 4.86 10.76
CA LYS A 43 4.59 5.28 11.33
C LYS A 43 5.75 4.59 10.60
N GLY A 44 6.74 5.36 10.21
CA GLY A 44 7.89 4.87 9.45
C GLY A 44 7.71 4.86 7.93
N ILE A 45 6.50 5.08 7.40
CA ILE A 45 6.25 5.16 5.97
C ILE A 45 6.37 6.61 5.48
N ASN A 46 7.29 6.86 4.56
CA ASN A 46 7.61 8.20 4.10
C ASN A 46 6.56 8.77 3.14
N ARG A 47 6.04 7.93 2.23
CA ARG A 47 5.03 8.33 1.24
C ARG A 47 3.95 7.25 1.09
N PRO A 48 2.69 7.65 0.86
CA PRO A 48 1.65 6.72 0.44
C PRO A 48 1.93 6.26 -0.99
N ALA A 49 1.41 5.08 -1.32
CA ALA A 49 1.44 4.52 -2.66
C ALA A 49 0.05 4.03 -3.06
N PHE A 50 -0.26 4.03 -4.35
CA PHE A 50 -1.45 3.36 -4.86
C PHE A 50 -1.16 1.89 -5.10
N ALA A 51 -1.99 1.05 -4.50
CA ALA A 51 -1.97 -0.39 -4.69
C ALA A 51 -3.06 -0.79 -5.70
N ALA A 52 -2.68 -1.38 -6.81
CA ALA A 52 -3.60 -1.99 -7.75
C ALA A 52 -3.41 -3.50 -7.72
N VAL A 53 -4.49 -4.24 -7.42
CA VAL A 53 -4.46 -5.71 -7.36
C VAL A 53 -5.12 -6.26 -8.62
N PHE A 54 -4.44 -7.15 -9.31
CA PHE A 54 -4.88 -7.77 -10.54
C PHE A 54 -5.04 -9.28 -10.34
N PRO A 55 -6.13 -9.89 -10.86
CA PRO A 55 -6.22 -11.33 -10.94
C PRO A 55 -5.21 -11.86 -11.96
N GLY A 56 -4.52 -12.93 -11.62
CA GLY A 56 -3.62 -13.68 -12.48
C GLY A 56 -4.06 -15.12 -12.63
N ALA A 57 -3.37 -15.90 -13.45
CA ALA A 57 -3.67 -17.32 -13.65
C ALA A 57 -3.50 -18.14 -12.36
N ASP A 58 -2.53 -17.77 -11.53
CA ASP A 58 -2.16 -18.50 -10.30
C ASP A 58 -2.49 -17.67 -9.02
N GLY A 59 -3.48 -16.77 -9.08
CA GLY A 59 -3.88 -15.95 -7.93
C GLY A 59 -3.83 -14.46 -8.22
N TYR A 60 -3.37 -13.67 -7.25
CA TYR A 60 -3.36 -12.21 -7.34
C TYR A 60 -1.95 -11.65 -7.44
N THR A 61 -1.82 -10.58 -8.22
CA THR A 61 -0.59 -9.78 -8.33
C THR A 61 -0.89 -8.34 -7.93
N MET A 62 -0.06 -7.74 -7.10
CA MET A 62 -0.17 -6.33 -6.72
C MET A 62 0.90 -5.51 -7.43
N LEU A 63 0.49 -4.43 -8.06
CA LEU A 63 1.38 -3.37 -8.53
C LEU A 63 1.40 -2.23 -7.51
N LEU A 64 2.57 -1.92 -6.99
CA LEU A 64 2.80 -0.86 -6.02
C LEU A 64 4.10 -0.12 -6.37
N ASP A 65 4.12 1.11 -6.70
CA ASP A 65 3.11 2.15 -6.76
C ASP A 65 2.50 2.25 -8.18
N SER A 66 1.19 2.40 -8.28
CA SER A 66 0.50 2.54 -9.56
C SER A 66 0.16 4.00 -9.90
N GLY A 67 1.11 4.92 -9.70
CA GLY A 67 1.03 6.31 -10.18
C GLY A 67 0.74 7.37 -9.11
N ALA A 68 0.93 7.09 -7.84
CA ALA A 68 0.88 8.11 -6.78
C ALA A 68 2.15 8.99 -6.77
N ASN A 69 3.28 8.41 -7.11
CA ASN A 69 4.58 9.07 -7.09
C ASN A 69 5.21 9.04 -8.48
N VAL A 70 5.70 10.19 -8.93
CA VAL A 70 6.39 10.31 -10.25
C VAL A 70 7.78 9.71 -10.16
N GLU A 71 8.47 9.96 -9.06
CA GLU A 71 9.82 9.46 -8.79
C GLU A 71 9.85 8.90 -7.36
N CYS A 72 10.56 7.79 -7.20
CA CYS A 72 10.76 7.13 -5.92
C CYS A 72 12.25 6.99 -5.61
N THR A 73 12.63 7.24 -4.37
CA THR A 73 13.97 6.92 -3.88
C THR A 73 14.09 5.41 -3.63
N PRO A 74 15.31 4.82 -3.59
CA PRO A 74 15.53 3.43 -3.24
C PRO A 74 14.81 3.02 -1.95
N HIS A 75 14.95 3.82 -0.91
CA HIS A 75 14.30 3.59 0.39
C HIS A 75 12.76 3.58 0.30
N GLN A 76 12.15 4.40 -0.55
CA GLN A 76 10.70 4.36 -0.75
C GLN A 76 10.26 3.08 -1.47
N LEU A 77 11.04 2.60 -2.45
CA LEU A 77 10.78 1.34 -3.14
C LEU A 77 10.88 0.15 -2.17
N GLU A 78 11.86 0.16 -1.26
CA GLU A 78 11.95 -0.83 -0.18
C GLU A 78 10.72 -0.79 0.73
N GLN A 79 10.28 0.39 1.15
CA GLN A 79 9.06 0.54 1.95
C GLN A 79 7.82 0.02 1.22
N PHE A 80 7.70 0.26 -0.08
CA PHE A 80 6.59 -0.24 -0.90
C PHE A 80 6.63 -1.77 -1.03
N ALA A 81 7.82 -2.36 -1.16
CA ALA A 81 7.98 -3.81 -1.18
C ALA A 81 7.47 -4.45 0.12
N VAL A 82 7.82 -3.87 1.26
CA VAL A 82 7.36 -4.32 2.58
C VAL A 82 5.85 -4.13 2.72
N LEU A 83 5.31 -2.97 2.39
CA LEU A 83 3.86 -2.70 2.44
C LEU A 83 3.08 -3.69 1.57
N GLY A 84 3.54 -3.92 0.34
CA GLY A 84 2.93 -4.87 -0.58
C GLY A 84 2.95 -6.29 -0.04
N SER A 85 4.07 -6.72 0.53
CA SER A 85 4.22 -8.06 1.12
C SER A 85 3.25 -8.27 2.28
N VAL A 86 3.20 -7.33 3.22
CA VAL A 86 2.27 -7.39 4.36
C VAL A 86 0.82 -7.39 3.89
N TYR A 87 0.48 -6.55 2.93
CA TYR A 87 -0.87 -6.47 2.40
C TYR A 87 -1.29 -7.79 1.73
N MET A 88 -0.45 -8.36 0.85
CA MET A 88 -0.74 -9.62 0.16
C MET A 88 -0.85 -10.80 1.14
N GLU A 89 -0.03 -10.81 2.18
CA GLU A 89 -0.10 -11.83 3.22
C GLU A 89 -1.41 -11.72 4.03
N LYS A 90 -1.74 -10.53 4.51
CA LYS A 90 -2.89 -10.33 5.41
C LYS A 90 -4.23 -10.36 4.68
N MET A 91 -4.31 -9.76 3.50
CA MET A 91 -5.56 -9.62 2.76
C MET A 91 -5.88 -10.84 1.89
N PHE A 92 -4.86 -11.49 1.35
CA PHE A 92 -5.02 -12.60 0.40
C PHE A 92 -4.50 -13.93 0.92
N GLY A 93 -3.91 -13.97 2.12
CA GLY A 93 -3.39 -15.19 2.74
C GLY A 93 -2.18 -15.79 2.00
N ILE A 94 -1.48 -14.98 1.20
CA ILE A 94 -0.33 -15.43 0.42
C ILE A 94 0.90 -15.47 1.33
N THR A 95 1.26 -16.64 1.80
CA THR A 95 2.45 -16.83 2.64
C THR A 95 3.72 -16.56 1.82
N SER A 96 4.55 -15.65 2.30
CA SER A 96 5.82 -15.27 1.65
C SER A 96 5.64 -14.78 0.20
N PRO A 97 4.91 -13.68 -0.04
CA PRO A 97 4.71 -13.17 -1.38
C PRO A 97 6.04 -12.79 -2.04
N ARG A 98 6.18 -13.15 -3.30
CA ARG A 98 7.36 -12.80 -4.10
C ARG A 98 7.29 -11.33 -4.49
N VAL A 99 8.38 -10.61 -4.28
CA VAL A 99 8.50 -9.20 -4.67
C VAL A 99 9.44 -9.09 -5.85
N GLY A 100 9.02 -8.38 -6.87
CA GLY A 100 9.81 -8.05 -8.04
C GLY A 100 9.83 -6.54 -8.28
N LEU A 101 10.95 -6.02 -8.70
CA LEU A 101 11.08 -4.63 -9.11
C LEU A 101 10.79 -4.52 -10.62
N ALA A 102 9.72 -3.78 -10.98
CA ALA A 102 9.42 -3.54 -12.40
C ALA A 102 10.47 -2.61 -13.01
N ASN A 103 11.08 -3.06 -14.08
CA ASN A 103 12.09 -2.31 -14.82
C ASN A 103 11.84 -2.45 -16.33
N ASN A 104 12.40 -1.53 -17.13
CA ASN A 104 12.26 -1.51 -18.58
C ASN A 104 13.24 -2.46 -19.32
N GLY A 105 13.93 -3.33 -18.60
CA GLY A 105 14.84 -4.35 -19.13
C GLY A 105 15.44 -5.19 -18.02
N THR A 106 16.04 -6.31 -18.40
CA THR A 106 16.67 -7.28 -17.48
C THR A 106 18.17 -7.05 -17.29
N GLU A 107 18.77 -6.20 -18.15
CA GLU A 107 20.18 -5.91 -18.09
C GLU A 107 20.53 -5.01 -16.90
N GLU A 108 21.65 -5.22 -16.25
CA GLU A 108 22.12 -4.46 -15.08
C GLU A 108 22.25 -2.95 -15.35
N THR A 109 22.40 -2.54 -16.61
CA THR A 109 22.52 -1.13 -17.02
C THR A 109 21.18 -0.46 -17.24
N LYS A 110 20.07 -1.20 -17.24
CA LYS A 110 18.71 -0.66 -17.44
C LYS A 110 18.11 -0.14 -16.15
N GLY A 111 17.19 0.80 -16.30
CA GLY A 111 16.49 1.44 -15.19
C GLY A 111 17.18 2.72 -14.71
N THR A 112 16.50 3.40 -13.80
CA THR A 112 17.02 4.59 -13.12
C THR A 112 18.07 4.21 -12.08
N ASP A 113 18.88 5.16 -11.64
CA ASP A 113 19.86 4.94 -10.56
C ASP A 113 19.16 4.43 -9.29
N ALA A 114 17.98 4.98 -8.96
CA ALA A 114 17.16 4.52 -7.84
C ALA A 114 16.77 3.05 -7.95
N LEU A 115 16.42 2.56 -9.14
CA LEU A 115 16.09 1.15 -9.37
C LEU A 115 17.32 0.25 -9.21
N ARG A 116 18.49 0.71 -9.64
CA ARG A 116 19.76 -0.04 -9.51
C ARG A 116 20.27 -0.09 -8.08
N GLU A 117 20.08 0.99 -7.31
CA GLU A 117 20.46 1.08 -5.90
C GLU A 117 19.53 0.31 -4.97
N THR A 118 18.29 0.07 -5.40
CA THR A 118 17.32 -0.69 -4.62
C THR A 118 17.72 -2.17 -4.64
N GLY A 119 18.44 -2.62 -3.64
CA GLY A 119 18.92 -4.00 -3.50
C GLY A 119 17.83 -5.02 -3.17
N LEU A 120 16.67 -4.95 -3.84
CA LEU A 120 15.57 -5.89 -3.65
C LEU A 120 15.98 -7.28 -4.15
N SER A 121 16.55 -8.09 -3.27
CA SER A 121 16.66 -9.53 -3.51
C SER A 121 15.30 -10.21 -3.30
N ASN A 122 15.02 -11.26 -4.05
CA ASN A 122 13.74 -12.00 -4.12
C ASN A 122 13.25 -12.63 -2.79
N SER A 123 13.79 -12.25 -1.65
CA SER A 123 13.40 -12.77 -0.33
C SER A 123 13.54 -11.74 0.77
N MET A 124 12.66 -10.73 0.79
CA MET A 124 12.59 -9.85 1.95
C MET A 124 11.68 -10.44 3.04
N LYS A 125 12.26 -11.24 3.93
CA LYS A 125 11.82 -11.28 5.32
C LYS A 125 12.45 -10.06 6.01
N SER A 126 11.74 -8.94 6.06
CA SER A 126 12.24 -7.73 6.69
C SER A 126 11.65 -7.60 8.10
N PRO A 127 12.47 -7.31 9.13
CA PRO A 127 11.97 -6.92 10.45
C PRO A 127 11.03 -5.71 10.41
N ILE A 128 11.11 -4.89 9.36
CA ILE A 128 10.22 -3.75 9.10
C ILE A 128 8.79 -4.24 8.80
N GLY A 129 8.63 -5.40 8.14
CA GLY A 129 7.31 -5.99 7.86
C GLY A 129 6.52 -6.28 9.12
N ASP A 130 7.18 -6.86 10.13
CA ASP A 130 6.55 -7.16 11.42
C ASP A 130 6.17 -5.88 12.19
N VAL A 131 7.00 -4.85 12.11
CA VAL A 131 6.72 -3.55 12.74
C VAL A 131 5.53 -2.86 12.06
N ILE A 132 5.46 -2.89 10.74
CA ILE A 132 4.35 -2.31 9.97
C ILE A 132 3.05 -3.08 10.25
N ALA A 133 3.09 -4.41 10.27
CA ALA A 133 1.93 -5.24 10.60
C ALA A 133 1.41 -4.94 12.00
N GLN A 134 2.28 -4.87 13.01
CA GLN A 134 1.91 -4.51 14.38
C GLN A 134 1.35 -3.08 14.50
N GLU A 135 1.87 -2.13 13.73
CA GLU A 135 1.37 -0.75 13.77
C GLU A 135 0.01 -0.62 13.08
N LEU A 136 -0.26 -1.40 12.03
CA LEU A 136 -1.56 -1.50 11.39
C LEU A 136 -2.62 -2.11 12.32
N GLU A 137 -2.27 -3.14 13.07
CA GLU A 137 -3.13 -3.74 14.09
C GLU A 137 -3.41 -2.77 15.25
N LYS A 138 -2.38 -2.10 15.77
CA LYS A 138 -2.51 -1.14 16.88
C LYS A 138 -3.31 0.10 16.52
N SER A 139 -3.24 0.56 15.28
CA SER A 139 -3.95 1.77 14.84
C SER A 139 -5.46 1.56 14.70
N GLY A 140 -5.94 0.30 14.79
CA GLY A 140 -7.34 -0.05 14.50
C GLY A 140 -7.76 0.28 13.05
N ALA A 141 -6.81 0.70 12.21
CA ALA A 141 -7.07 1.04 10.83
C ALA A 141 -7.43 -0.20 9.99
N PHE A 142 -7.16 -1.38 10.55
CA PHE A 142 -7.49 -2.65 9.90
C PHE A 142 -7.67 -3.76 10.94
N ASP A 143 -8.85 -4.35 11.01
CA ASP A 143 -9.09 -5.58 11.75
C ASP A 143 -8.79 -6.77 10.84
N PHE A 144 -7.56 -7.26 10.89
CA PHE A 144 -7.10 -8.37 10.07
C PHE A 144 -7.82 -9.70 10.38
N GLU A 145 -8.38 -9.86 11.58
CA GLU A 145 -9.12 -11.09 11.95
C GLU A 145 -10.51 -11.13 11.32
N ASN A 146 -11.20 -10.00 11.23
CA ASN A 146 -12.55 -9.93 10.68
C ASN A 146 -12.57 -9.67 9.17
N GLY A 147 -11.72 -8.78 8.63
CA GLY A 147 -11.65 -8.49 7.21
C GLY A 147 -11.29 -9.70 6.34
N SER A 148 -10.47 -10.62 6.84
CA SER A 148 -10.12 -11.87 6.13
C SER A 148 -11.25 -12.93 6.16
N LYS A 149 -12.22 -12.82 7.08
CA LYS A 149 -13.39 -13.72 7.15
C LYS A 149 -14.51 -13.28 6.24
N GLU A 150 -14.74 -11.98 6.07
CA GLU A 150 -15.79 -11.46 5.19
C GLU A 150 -15.50 -11.73 3.71
N MET A 151 -14.24 -11.61 3.26
CA MET A 151 -13.88 -11.93 1.88
C MET A 151 -13.97 -13.42 1.51
N ARG A 152 -13.94 -14.33 2.49
CA ARG A 152 -14.10 -15.78 2.25
C ARG A 152 -15.55 -16.25 2.20
N ASN A 153 -16.51 -15.41 2.57
CA ASN A 153 -17.94 -15.76 2.59
C ASN A 153 -18.72 -15.21 1.38
N THR A 154 -18.05 -14.72 0.35
CA THR A 154 -18.65 -14.23 -0.91
C THR A 154 -18.43 -15.17 -2.10
N GLU A 155 -18.27 -16.49 -1.84
CA GLU A 155 -18.36 -17.54 -2.85
C GLU A 155 -19.79 -18.07 -2.95
#